data_d61733aa230c5c00660e4c2fa11a1ccf
#
_entry.id   d61733aa230c5c00660e4c2fa11a1ccf
#
_cell.length_a   1.000
_cell.length_b   1.000
_cell.length_c   1.000
_cell.angle_alpha   90.00
_cell.angle_beta   90.00
_cell.angle_gamma   90.00
#
_symmetry.space_group_name_H-M   'P 1'
#
loop_
_entity.id
_entity.type
_entity.pdbx_description
1 polymer ?
#
loop_
_entity_poly.entity_id
_entity_poly.type
_entity_poly.pdbx_seq_one_letter_code
_entity_poly.pdbx_strand_id
1 'polypeptide(L)'
;MIKAVLFDLDNTLLDINLSAFIARYLWAEARVLARIGRTPVPVAYAWLSRCYLAVDSATRQDDLTGRELFDKTYLRLSGVPLDDPAVRGAIDCLEGEWIDHLRDGVTQARPRPGARRCVRRAQELGYTVALATNPVFSPAVDSARLRWAGLDDIDFALVSTLENSRRSKPSACYYQEFIASLGFVPEECLMVGNDAGRDIPRPDIGLRTAYVGHGWPRAAAWRGSIGKLADELGELVARLDAENEGCR
;
A
#
# COMPACT_ATOMS: atom_id res chain seq x y z
N MET A 1 17.73 15.88 -8.00
CA MET A 1 16.44 16.48 -8.45
C MET A 1 15.36 15.43 -8.32
N ILE A 2 14.24 15.76 -7.67
CA ILE A 2 13.07 14.87 -7.50
C ILE A 2 12.39 14.65 -8.87
N LYS A 3 12.09 13.41 -9.18
CA LYS A 3 11.47 12.96 -10.43
C LYS A 3 10.15 12.20 -10.21
N ALA A 4 9.99 11.59 -9.02
CA ALA A 4 8.80 10.82 -8.70
C ALA A 4 8.23 11.19 -7.33
N VAL A 5 6.89 11.12 -7.21
CA VAL A 5 6.16 11.25 -5.95
C VAL A 5 5.44 9.93 -5.69
N LEU A 6 5.81 9.29 -4.59
CA LEU A 6 5.28 8.01 -4.14
C LEU A 6 4.20 8.28 -3.09
N PHE A 7 3.01 7.80 -3.29
CA PHE A 7 1.91 8.00 -2.35
C PHE A 7 1.60 6.71 -1.60
N ASP A 8 1.43 6.80 -0.30
CA ASP A 8 0.71 5.79 0.45
C ASP A 8 -0.81 5.93 0.21
N LEU A 9 -1.59 4.89 0.51
CA LEU A 9 -3.03 4.87 0.27
C LEU A 9 -3.84 5.11 1.55
N ASP A 10 -3.74 4.20 2.51
CA ASP A 10 -4.62 4.17 3.67
C ASP A 10 -4.34 5.32 4.63
N ASN A 11 -5.38 6.12 4.91
CA ASN A 11 -5.27 7.34 5.71
C ASN A 11 -4.30 8.41 5.15
N THR A 12 -3.85 8.22 3.90
CA THR A 12 -3.10 9.20 3.10
C THR A 12 -3.95 9.74 1.96
N LEU A 13 -4.42 8.89 1.08
CA LEU A 13 -5.31 9.21 -0.05
C LEU A 13 -6.75 8.74 0.19
N LEU A 14 -6.94 7.71 0.99
CA LEU A 14 -8.20 7.09 1.37
C LEU A 14 -8.38 7.18 2.88
N ASP A 15 -9.41 7.88 3.36
CA ASP A 15 -9.83 7.78 4.77
C ASP A 15 -10.51 6.43 4.98
N ILE A 16 -9.97 5.60 5.88
CA ILE A 16 -10.48 4.25 6.11
C ILE A 16 -10.19 3.78 7.54
N ASN A 17 -11.12 3.04 8.13
CA ASN A 17 -10.81 2.19 9.26
C ASN A 17 -10.16 0.89 8.75
N LEU A 18 -8.84 0.94 8.54
CA LEU A 18 -8.08 -0.15 7.92
C LEU A 18 -8.20 -1.46 8.72
N SER A 19 -8.16 -1.40 10.05
CA SER A 19 -8.28 -2.61 10.88
C SER A 19 -9.64 -3.28 10.73
N ALA A 20 -10.72 -2.49 10.65
CA ALA A 20 -12.06 -3.02 10.40
C ALA A 20 -12.19 -3.58 8.97
N PHE A 21 -11.58 -2.93 7.98
CA PHE A 21 -11.52 -3.44 6.61
C PHE A 21 -10.81 -4.79 6.55
N ILE A 22 -9.59 -4.90 7.09
CA ILE A 22 -8.82 -6.14 7.13
C ILE A 22 -9.61 -7.26 7.78
N ALA A 23 -10.20 -7.02 8.96
CA ALA A 23 -10.97 -8.02 9.67
C ALA A 23 -12.17 -8.52 8.86
N ARG A 24 -12.90 -7.61 8.20
CA ARG A 24 -14.07 -7.97 7.36
C ARG A 24 -13.66 -8.68 6.08
N TYR A 25 -12.58 -8.23 5.44
CA TYR A 25 -12.05 -8.85 4.23
C TYR A 25 -11.59 -10.29 4.51
N LEU A 26 -10.73 -10.49 5.50
CA LEU A 26 -10.28 -11.82 5.90
C LEU A 26 -11.43 -12.72 6.34
N TRP A 27 -12.48 -12.17 6.98
CA TRP A 27 -13.66 -12.94 7.34
C TRP A 27 -14.47 -13.37 6.11
N ALA A 28 -14.62 -12.50 5.13
CA ALA A 28 -15.31 -12.83 3.88
C ALA A 28 -14.55 -13.91 3.09
N GLU A 29 -13.24 -13.79 2.96
CA GLU A 29 -12.36 -14.76 2.34
C GLU A 29 -12.39 -16.10 3.10
N ALA A 30 -12.36 -16.05 4.45
CA ALA A 30 -12.48 -17.25 5.30
C ALA A 30 -13.78 -18.02 5.06
N ARG A 31 -14.90 -17.34 4.80
CA ARG A 31 -16.17 -18.00 4.48
C ARG A 31 -16.13 -18.76 3.15
N VAL A 32 -15.41 -18.24 2.16
CA VAL A 32 -15.20 -18.90 0.87
C VAL A 32 -14.31 -20.12 1.05
N LEU A 33 -13.14 -19.94 1.64
CA LEU A 33 -12.14 -20.99 1.80
C LEU A 33 -12.58 -22.10 2.79
N ALA A 34 -13.34 -21.75 3.82
CA ALA A 34 -13.93 -22.72 4.75
C ALA A 34 -14.87 -23.72 4.06
N ARG A 35 -15.65 -23.26 3.07
CA ARG A 35 -16.52 -24.14 2.27
C ARG A 35 -15.71 -25.09 1.41
N ILE A 36 -14.66 -24.59 0.76
CA ILE A 36 -13.78 -25.39 -0.10
C ILE A 36 -13.01 -26.43 0.73
N GLY A 37 -12.34 -25.98 1.80
CA GLY A 37 -11.54 -26.82 2.68
C GLY A 37 -12.35 -27.65 3.69
N ARG A 38 -13.69 -27.53 3.69
CA ARG A 38 -14.59 -28.20 4.66
C ARG A 38 -14.15 -28.01 6.12
N THR A 39 -13.74 -26.77 6.45
CA THR A 39 -13.25 -26.40 7.79
C THR A 39 -14.16 -25.33 8.43
N PRO A 40 -14.19 -25.18 9.76
CA PRO A 40 -14.92 -24.08 10.39
C PRO A 40 -14.38 -22.71 10.01
N VAL A 41 -15.26 -21.73 9.76
CA VAL A 41 -14.87 -20.35 9.35
C VAL A 41 -13.87 -19.72 10.30
N PRO A 42 -13.98 -19.82 11.65
CA PRO A 42 -13.00 -19.25 12.55
C PRO A 42 -11.58 -19.84 12.38
N VAL A 43 -11.47 -21.11 11.98
CA VAL A 43 -10.19 -21.78 11.73
C VAL A 43 -9.57 -21.24 10.44
N ALA A 44 -10.34 -21.15 9.36
CA ALA A 44 -9.89 -20.55 8.09
C ALA A 44 -9.47 -19.09 8.31
N TYR A 45 -10.23 -18.31 9.09
CA TYR A 45 -9.88 -16.95 9.47
C TYR A 45 -8.54 -16.86 10.21
N ALA A 46 -8.30 -17.77 11.17
CA ALA A 46 -7.02 -17.81 11.90
C ALA A 46 -5.85 -18.15 10.97
N TRP A 47 -6.03 -19.03 9.98
CA TRP A 47 -5.01 -19.33 8.97
C TRP A 47 -4.73 -18.12 8.08
N LEU A 48 -5.76 -17.47 7.56
CA LEU A 48 -5.61 -16.25 6.75
C LEU A 48 -4.92 -15.12 7.54
N SER A 49 -5.30 -14.93 8.81
CA SER A 49 -4.65 -13.95 9.68
C SER A 49 -3.15 -14.22 9.85
N ARG A 50 -2.74 -15.51 9.95
CA ARG A 50 -1.32 -15.89 9.99
C ARG A 50 -0.61 -15.61 8.67
N CYS A 51 -1.27 -15.87 7.53
CA CYS A 51 -0.71 -15.55 6.22
C CYS A 51 -0.50 -14.04 6.06
N TYR A 52 -1.52 -13.26 6.41
CA TYR A 52 -1.45 -11.79 6.40
C TYR A 52 -0.27 -11.27 7.25
N LEU A 53 -0.16 -11.72 8.51
CA LEU A 53 0.91 -11.30 9.41
C LEU A 53 2.30 -11.75 8.93
N ALA A 54 2.41 -12.91 8.27
CA ALA A 54 3.67 -13.37 7.69
C ALA A 54 4.13 -12.44 6.55
N VAL A 55 3.20 -12.00 5.69
CA VAL A 55 3.50 -11.06 4.60
C VAL A 55 3.80 -9.66 5.12
N ASP A 56 3.04 -9.16 6.10
CA ASP A 56 3.21 -7.83 6.69
C ASP A 56 4.48 -7.68 7.55
N SER A 57 5.24 -8.75 7.74
CA SER A 57 6.47 -8.71 8.54
C SER A 57 7.59 -7.95 7.83
N ALA A 58 8.02 -6.85 8.42
CA ALA A 58 9.16 -6.06 7.93
C ALA A 58 10.52 -6.76 8.11
N THR A 59 10.58 -7.86 8.89
CA THR A 59 11.81 -8.61 9.20
C THR A 59 12.00 -9.86 8.34
N ARG A 60 11.19 -10.03 7.30
CA ARG A 60 11.31 -11.16 6.35
C ARG A 60 12.70 -11.19 5.71
N GLN A 61 13.23 -12.42 5.53
CA GLN A 61 14.53 -12.66 4.89
C GLN A 61 14.46 -13.65 3.71
N ASP A 62 13.24 -14.16 3.42
CA ASP A 62 13.01 -15.02 2.25
C ASP A 62 13.03 -14.18 0.94
N ASP A 63 13.12 -14.84 -0.21
CA ASP A 63 13.09 -14.20 -1.53
C ASP A 63 11.72 -14.29 -2.23
N LEU A 64 10.69 -14.74 -1.51
CA LEU A 64 9.34 -14.89 -2.05
C LEU A 64 8.63 -13.55 -2.18
N THR A 65 7.78 -13.42 -3.19
CA THR A 65 6.76 -12.37 -3.21
C THR A 65 5.78 -12.54 -2.04
N GLY A 66 5.01 -11.51 -1.75
CA GLY A 66 3.93 -11.61 -0.76
C GLY A 66 2.95 -12.73 -1.11
N ARG A 67 2.58 -12.83 -2.40
CA ARG A 67 1.68 -13.86 -2.92
C ARG A 67 2.22 -15.27 -2.70
N GLU A 68 3.44 -15.52 -3.12
CA GLU A 68 4.08 -16.83 -2.95
C GLU A 68 4.19 -17.25 -1.47
N LEU A 69 4.53 -16.31 -0.58
CA LEU A 69 4.59 -16.59 0.85
C LEU A 69 3.20 -16.85 1.43
N PHE A 70 2.20 -16.07 1.02
CA PHE A 70 0.82 -16.22 1.46
C PHE A 70 0.28 -17.60 1.06
N ASP A 71 0.40 -17.97 -0.22
CA ASP A 71 -0.07 -19.23 -0.78
C ASP A 71 0.64 -20.43 -0.14
N LYS A 72 1.96 -20.38 -0.01
CA LYS A 72 2.76 -21.41 0.66
C LYS A 72 2.39 -21.59 2.14
N THR A 73 2.13 -20.46 2.83
CA THR A 73 1.76 -20.50 4.24
C THR A 73 0.35 -21.06 4.41
N TYR A 74 -0.60 -20.66 3.57
CA TYR A 74 -1.96 -21.16 3.61
C TYR A 74 -2.03 -22.65 3.28
N LEU A 75 -1.34 -23.10 2.22
CA LEU A 75 -1.25 -24.52 1.86
C LEU A 75 -0.73 -25.37 3.04
N ARG A 76 0.33 -24.91 3.71
CA ARG A 76 0.90 -25.62 4.87
C ARG A 76 -0.09 -25.74 6.04
N LEU A 77 -0.94 -24.74 6.25
CA LEU A 77 -1.88 -24.71 7.37
C LEU A 77 -3.17 -25.45 7.08
N SER A 78 -3.66 -25.38 5.84
CA SER A 78 -5.00 -25.84 5.45
C SER A 78 -5.00 -27.11 4.59
N GLY A 79 -3.89 -27.38 3.90
CA GLY A 79 -3.84 -28.39 2.84
C GLY A 79 -4.53 -27.98 1.53
N VAL A 80 -5.06 -26.75 1.43
CA VAL A 80 -5.77 -26.23 0.25
C VAL A 80 -4.83 -25.35 -0.55
N PRO A 81 -4.53 -25.67 -1.82
CA PRO A 81 -3.71 -24.82 -2.69
C PRO A 81 -4.55 -23.62 -3.17
N LEU A 82 -4.09 -22.39 -2.92
CA LEU A 82 -4.77 -21.16 -3.37
C LEU A 82 -4.58 -20.88 -4.87
N ASP A 83 -3.61 -21.51 -5.50
CA ASP A 83 -3.33 -21.46 -6.94
C ASP A 83 -4.18 -22.46 -7.77
N ASP A 84 -4.93 -23.34 -7.10
CA ASP A 84 -5.94 -24.18 -7.79
C ASP A 84 -6.95 -23.27 -8.52
N PRO A 85 -7.25 -23.52 -9.81
CA PRO A 85 -8.12 -22.64 -10.59
C PRO A 85 -9.52 -22.44 -10.01
N ALA A 86 -10.11 -23.47 -9.37
CA ALA A 86 -11.43 -23.35 -8.76
C ALA A 86 -11.38 -22.53 -7.47
N VAL A 87 -10.31 -22.66 -6.68
CA VAL A 87 -10.09 -21.87 -5.47
C VAL A 87 -9.83 -20.41 -5.86
N ARG A 88 -8.95 -20.19 -6.85
CA ARG A 88 -8.63 -18.84 -7.35
C ARG A 88 -9.89 -18.16 -7.91
N GLY A 89 -10.68 -18.83 -8.74
CA GLY A 89 -11.91 -18.27 -9.27
C GLY A 89 -12.93 -17.87 -8.20
N ALA A 90 -12.99 -18.61 -7.07
CA ALA A 90 -13.87 -18.25 -5.96
C ALA A 90 -13.36 -17.00 -5.20
N ILE A 91 -12.03 -16.84 -5.07
CA ILE A 91 -11.42 -15.63 -4.48
C ILE A 91 -11.62 -14.43 -5.43
N ASP A 92 -11.37 -14.61 -6.73
CA ASP A 92 -11.52 -13.56 -7.74
C ASP A 92 -12.97 -13.05 -7.81
N CYS A 93 -13.96 -13.93 -7.68
CA CYS A 93 -15.36 -13.54 -7.57
C CYS A 93 -15.63 -12.69 -6.31
N LEU A 94 -15.07 -13.08 -5.16
CA LEU A 94 -15.17 -12.29 -3.93
C LEU A 94 -14.55 -10.88 -4.12
N GLU A 95 -13.35 -10.80 -4.67
CA GLU A 95 -12.59 -9.56 -4.83
C GLU A 95 -13.16 -8.68 -5.95
N GLY A 96 -13.72 -9.25 -7.00
CA GLY A 96 -14.30 -8.53 -8.13
C GLY A 96 -15.72 -8.02 -7.86
N GLU A 97 -16.60 -8.91 -7.40
CA GLU A 97 -18.04 -8.64 -7.33
C GLU A 97 -18.48 -8.17 -5.93
N TRP A 98 -17.83 -8.64 -4.88
CA TRP A 98 -18.33 -8.47 -3.52
C TRP A 98 -17.53 -7.49 -2.66
N ILE A 99 -16.33 -7.10 -3.10
CA ILE A 99 -15.43 -6.23 -2.33
C ILE A 99 -16.05 -4.87 -1.98
N ASP A 100 -16.87 -4.30 -2.85
CA ASP A 100 -17.49 -3.00 -2.65
C ASP A 100 -18.50 -2.99 -1.48
N HIS A 101 -19.04 -4.15 -1.08
CA HIS A 101 -19.85 -4.27 0.14
C HIS A 101 -19.03 -4.07 1.44
N LEU A 102 -17.72 -4.09 1.35
CA LEU A 102 -16.84 -3.82 2.50
C LEU A 102 -16.56 -2.33 2.70
N ARG A 103 -16.90 -1.47 1.74
CA ARG A 103 -16.63 -0.03 1.77
C ARG A 103 -17.27 0.67 2.96
N ASP A 104 -18.53 0.37 3.21
CA ASP A 104 -19.37 1.08 4.17
C ASP A 104 -19.39 0.41 5.57
N GLY A 105 -20.26 0.92 6.44
CA GLY A 105 -20.40 0.45 7.81
C GLY A 105 -19.20 0.83 8.68
N VAL A 106 -18.60 -0.13 9.37
CA VAL A 106 -17.46 0.12 10.27
C VAL A 106 -16.15 0.42 9.52
N THR A 107 -16.07 0.11 8.23
CA THR A 107 -14.90 0.41 7.38
C THR A 107 -14.82 1.90 7.04
N GLN A 108 -15.96 2.53 6.76
CA GLN A 108 -16.11 3.98 6.48
C GLN A 108 -15.11 4.50 5.43
N ALA A 109 -14.85 3.73 4.37
CA ALA A 109 -13.90 4.12 3.34
C ALA A 109 -14.47 5.25 2.47
N ARG A 110 -13.70 6.35 2.34
CA ARG A 110 -14.09 7.54 1.57
C ARG A 110 -12.87 8.30 1.06
N PRO A 111 -13.00 9.09 -0.02
CA PRO A 111 -11.92 9.94 -0.49
C PRO A 111 -11.43 10.89 0.61
N ARG A 112 -10.12 10.97 0.78
CA ARG A 112 -9.55 11.95 1.71
C ARG A 112 -9.58 13.33 1.09
N PRO A 113 -10.08 14.37 1.79
CA PRO A 113 -10.14 15.73 1.27
C PRO A 113 -8.77 16.26 0.83
N GLY A 114 -8.66 16.68 -0.43
CA GLY A 114 -7.42 17.19 -1.02
C GLY A 114 -6.50 16.13 -1.63
N ALA A 115 -6.73 14.83 -1.41
CA ALA A 115 -5.87 13.76 -1.93
C ALA A 115 -5.79 13.76 -3.46
N ARG A 116 -6.94 13.73 -4.14
CA ARG A 116 -6.98 13.78 -5.61
C ARG A 116 -6.27 15.01 -6.18
N ARG A 117 -6.48 16.18 -5.57
CA ARG A 117 -5.83 17.43 -5.97
C ARG A 117 -4.29 17.33 -5.82
N CYS A 118 -3.81 16.69 -4.76
CA CYS A 118 -2.39 16.51 -4.53
C CYS A 118 -1.75 15.59 -5.60
N VAL A 119 -2.39 14.46 -5.91
CA VAL A 119 -1.91 13.53 -6.95
C VAL A 119 -1.90 14.21 -8.32
N ARG A 120 -2.99 14.89 -8.69
CA ARG A 120 -3.07 15.65 -9.96
C ARG A 120 -2.01 16.75 -10.02
N ARG A 121 -1.78 17.44 -8.90
CA ARG A 121 -0.75 18.48 -8.84
C ARG A 121 0.65 17.91 -9.09
N ALA A 122 0.95 16.73 -8.58
CA ALA A 122 2.21 16.05 -8.87
C ALA A 122 2.35 15.74 -10.37
N GLN A 123 1.28 15.23 -11.01
CA GLN A 123 1.26 14.97 -12.46
C GLN A 123 1.42 16.26 -13.30
N GLU A 124 0.71 17.34 -12.94
CA GLU A 124 0.81 18.64 -13.61
C GLU A 124 2.22 19.25 -13.53
N LEU A 125 2.92 19.00 -12.44
CA LEU A 125 4.33 19.41 -12.27
C LEU A 125 5.32 18.51 -13.01
N GLY A 126 4.84 17.45 -13.70
CA GLY A 126 5.65 16.54 -14.51
C GLY A 126 6.30 15.40 -13.72
N TYR A 127 5.91 15.16 -12.46
CA TYR A 127 6.44 14.04 -11.69
C TYR A 127 5.75 12.73 -12.06
N THR A 128 6.53 11.66 -12.11
CA THR A 128 5.99 10.30 -12.11
C THR A 128 5.27 10.06 -10.80
N VAL A 129 4.00 9.60 -10.84
CA VAL A 129 3.23 9.26 -9.64
C VAL A 129 3.13 7.75 -9.50
N ALA A 130 3.36 7.23 -8.30
CA ALA A 130 3.26 5.80 -7.99
C ALA A 130 2.59 5.58 -6.63
N LEU A 131 1.92 4.43 -6.46
CA LEU A 131 1.24 4.05 -5.23
C LEU A 131 2.09 3.07 -4.44
N ALA A 132 2.85 3.60 -3.48
CA ALA A 132 3.67 2.83 -2.55
C ALA A 132 2.87 2.49 -1.29
N THR A 133 1.81 1.69 -1.42
CA THR A 133 1.01 1.19 -0.30
C THR A 133 1.68 -0.02 0.36
N ASN A 134 1.21 -0.46 1.55
CA ASN A 134 1.73 -1.69 2.13
C ASN A 134 1.22 -2.90 1.32
N PRO A 135 2.10 -3.75 0.75
CA PRO A 135 1.74 -4.72 -0.28
C PRO A 135 1.18 -6.03 0.32
N VAL A 136 0.02 -5.93 0.95
CA VAL A 136 -0.63 -7.06 1.65
C VAL A 136 -1.96 -7.49 1.00
N PHE A 137 -2.34 -6.80 -0.08
CA PHE A 137 -3.56 -7.07 -0.84
C PHE A 137 -3.26 -7.39 -2.30
N SER A 138 -4.22 -8.05 -2.95
CA SER A 138 -4.20 -8.32 -4.40
C SER A 138 -4.43 -7.04 -5.21
N PRO A 139 -4.05 -7.01 -6.51
CA PRO A 139 -4.35 -5.88 -7.40
C PRO A 139 -5.85 -5.56 -7.47
N ALA A 140 -6.73 -6.55 -7.38
CA ALA A 140 -8.18 -6.35 -7.41
C ALA A 140 -8.68 -5.58 -6.19
N VAL A 141 -8.19 -5.93 -5.00
CA VAL A 141 -8.52 -5.24 -3.73
C VAL A 141 -7.95 -3.81 -3.73
N ASP A 142 -6.72 -3.61 -4.22
CA ASP A 142 -6.13 -2.29 -4.31
C ASP A 142 -6.86 -1.39 -5.33
N SER A 143 -7.30 -1.95 -6.46
CA SER A 143 -8.14 -1.26 -7.44
C SER A 143 -9.48 -0.83 -6.84
N ALA A 144 -10.13 -1.67 -6.04
CA ALA A 144 -11.35 -1.30 -5.32
C ALA A 144 -11.10 -0.14 -4.36
N ARG A 145 -10.01 -0.17 -3.59
CA ARG A 145 -9.63 0.89 -2.66
C ARG A 145 -9.29 2.20 -3.37
N LEU A 146 -8.68 2.14 -4.56
CA LEU A 146 -8.48 3.31 -5.42
C LEU A 146 -9.81 3.90 -5.90
N ARG A 147 -10.79 3.06 -6.30
CA ARG A 147 -12.16 3.53 -6.61
C ARG A 147 -12.81 4.21 -5.40
N TRP A 148 -12.66 3.66 -4.20
CA TRP A 148 -13.20 4.27 -2.98
C TRP A 148 -12.53 5.60 -2.64
N ALA A 149 -11.27 5.77 -3.03
CA ALA A 149 -10.53 7.03 -2.91
C ALA A 149 -10.88 8.04 -4.02
N GLY A 150 -11.64 7.65 -5.05
CA GLY A 150 -11.93 8.49 -6.23
C GLY A 150 -10.70 8.73 -7.09
N LEU A 151 -9.84 7.71 -7.22
CA LEU A 151 -8.54 7.76 -7.92
C LEU A 151 -8.41 6.67 -8.99
N ASP A 152 -9.49 6.02 -9.37
CA ASP A 152 -9.53 4.95 -10.37
C ASP A 152 -9.22 5.40 -11.81
N ASP A 153 -9.29 6.71 -12.07
CA ASP A 153 -8.89 7.35 -13.33
C ASP A 153 -7.46 7.92 -13.30
N ILE A 154 -6.71 7.69 -12.23
CA ILE A 154 -5.30 8.06 -12.13
C ILE A 154 -4.44 6.89 -12.65
N ASP A 155 -3.61 7.20 -13.64
CA ASP A 155 -2.58 6.26 -14.12
C ASP A 155 -1.35 6.37 -13.19
N PHE A 156 -1.28 5.45 -12.23
CA PHE A 156 -0.10 5.28 -11.38
C PHE A 156 0.92 4.43 -12.13
N ALA A 157 2.13 4.92 -12.31
CA ALA A 157 3.22 4.21 -13.01
C ALA A 157 3.55 2.85 -12.39
N LEU A 158 3.32 2.71 -11.08
CA LEU A 158 3.46 1.44 -10.35
C LEU A 158 2.54 1.48 -9.11
N VAL A 159 1.92 0.34 -8.82
CA VAL A 159 1.18 0.07 -7.58
C VAL A 159 1.84 -1.11 -6.89
N SER A 160 2.26 -0.96 -5.64
CA SER A 160 2.77 -2.09 -4.86
C SER A 160 1.64 -3.01 -4.42
N THR A 161 1.76 -4.29 -4.74
CA THR A 161 0.76 -5.33 -4.47
C THR A 161 1.40 -6.56 -3.86
N LEU A 162 0.58 -7.47 -3.39
CA LEU A 162 0.98 -8.78 -2.87
C LEU A 162 1.81 -9.58 -3.90
N GLU A 163 1.53 -9.39 -5.21
CA GLU A 163 2.14 -10.14 -6.31
C GLU A 163 3.52 -9.62 -6.71
N ASN A 164 3.77 -8.31 -6.59
CA ASN A 164 4.98 -7.68 -7.10
C ASN A 164 5.98 -7.24 -6.02
N SER A 165 5.69 -7.49 -4.75
CA SER A 165 6.54 -7.03 -3.64
C SER A 165 7.02 -8.19 -2.78
N ARG A 166 8.31 -8.20 -2.44
CA ARG A 166 8.93 -9.21 -1.58
C ARG A 166 9.03 -8.77 -0.12
N ARG A 167 8.87 -7.50 0.14
CA ARG A 167 8.97 -6.87 1.46
C ARG A 167 7.81 -5.92 1.70
N SER A 168 7.61 -5.55 2.95
CA SER A 168 6.63 -4.55 3.38
C SER A 168 7.32 -3.37 4.05
N LYS A 169 6.61 -2.24 4.14
CA LYS A 169 7.05 -1.07 4.89
C LYS A 169 7.24 -1.41 6.39
N PRO A 170 8.20 -0.81 7.07
CA PRO A 170 9.14 0.24 6.65
C PRO A 170 10.49 -0.28 6.11
N SER A 171 10.57 -1.53 5.65
CA SER A 171 11.83 -2.10 5.17
C SER A 171 12.46 -1.22 4.08
N ALA A 172 13.74 -0.87 4.25
CA ALA A 172 14.50 -0.17 3.23
C ALA A 172 14.52 -0.94 1.90
N CYS A 173 14.59 -2.27 1.97
CA CYS A 173 14.55 -3.15 0.79
C CYS A 173 13.23 -2.99 0.00
N TYR A 174 12.08 -2.85 0.69
CA TYR A 174 10.80 -2.56 0.02
C TYR A 174 10.90 -1.30 -0.85
N TYR A 175 11.37 -0.20 -0.26
CA TYR A 175 11.47 1.06 -0.98
C TYR A 175 12.49 1.04 -2.10
N GLN A 176 13.65 0.40 -1.87
CA GLN A 176 14.69 0.27 -2.90
C GLN A 176 14.20 -0.54 -4.10
N GLU A 177 13.54 -1.68 -3.88
CA GLU A 177 12.97 -2.51 -4.96
C GLU A 177 11.86 -1.78 -5.71
N PHE A 178 10.95 -1.11 -4.98
CA PHE A 178 9.85 -0.36 -5.58
C PHE A 178 10.35 0.82 -6.43
N ILE A 179 11.29 1.60 -5.90
CA ILE A 179 11.87 2.76 -6.58
C ILE A 179 12.70 2.31 -7.81
N ALA A 180 13.49 1.25 -7.65
CA ALA A 180 14.28 0.68 -8.77
C ALA A 180 13.37 0.18 -9.92
N SER A 181 12.20 -0.37 -9.61
CA SER A 181 11.21 -0.79 -10.61
C SER A 181 10.63 0.39 -11.41
N LEU A 182 10.69 1.60 -10.86
CA LEU A 182 10.34 2.84 -11.57
C LEU A 182 11.51 3.44 -12.36
N GLY A 183 12.72 2.87 -12.23
CA GLY A 183 13.94 3.37 -12.87
C GLY A 183 14.59 4.57 -12.18
N PHE A 184 14.30 4.78 -10.87
CA PHE A 184 14.82 5.88 -10.07
C PHE A 184 15.71 5.39 -8.91
N VAL A 185 16.35 6.34 -8.24
CA VAL A 185 17.05 6.14 -6.97
C VAL A 185 16.31 6.87 -5.84
N PRO A 186 16.49 6.48 -4.56
CA PRO A 186 15.72 7.07 -3.43
C PRO A 186 15.78 8.59 -3.36
N GLU A 187 16.93 9.21 -3.66
CA GLU A 187 17.14 10.67 -3.63
C GLU A 187 16.38 11.41 -4.75
N GLU A 188 15.87 10.69 -5.75
CA GLU A 188 15.04 11.22 -6.82
C GLU A 188 13.54 11.10 -6.54
N CYS A 189 13.18 10.60 -5.36
CA CYS A 189 11.79 10.33 -4.98
C CYS A 189 11.39 11.11 -3.72
N LEU A 190 10.10 11.47 -3.67
CA LEU A 190 9.43 11.99 -2.47
C LEU A 190 8.34 11.03 -2.05
N MET A 191 8.43 10.47 -0.85
CA MET A 191 7.35 9.66 -0.25
C MET A 191 6.35 10.56 0.45
N VAL A 192 5.07 10.37 0.17
CA VAL A 192 3.94 11.05 0.84
C VAL A 192 3.15 10.01 1.63
N GLY A 193 3.12 10.15 2.96
CA GLY A 193 2.44 9.17 3.81
C GLY A 193 2.05 9.72 5.18
N ASN A 194 1.23 8.96 5.91
CA ASN A 194 0.65 9.35 7.19
C ASN A 194 1.16 8.55 8.39
N ASP A 195 1.88 7.46 8.17
CA ASP A 195 2.38 6.59 9.22
C ASP A 195 3.91 6.69 9.31
N ALA A 196 4.42 7.42 10.32
CA ALA A 196 5.86 7.56 10.55
C ALA A 196 6.55 6.21 10.87
N GLY A 197 5.81 5.19 11.30
CA GLY A 197 6.31 3.84 11.53
C GLY A 197 6.50 3.05 10.25
N ARG A 198 5.78 3.39 9.17
CA ARG A 198 5.79 2.67 7.90
C ARG A 198 6.32 3.50 6.73
N ASP A 199 5.99 4.79 6.64
CA ASP A 199 6.27 5.64 5.46
C ASP A 199 7.66 6.30 5.49
N ILE A 200 8.43 6.05 6.54
CA ILE A 200 9.83 6.44 6.64
C ILE A 200 10.69 5.18 6.63
N PRO A 201 11.54 4.97 5.59
CA PRO A 201 12.34 3.75 5.47
C PRO A 201 13.28 3.54 6.65
N ARG A 202 13.48 2.26 7.00
CA ARG A 202 14.42 1.84 8.06
C ARG A 202 15.28 0.68 7.57
N PRO A 203 16.63 0.83 7.51
CA PRO A 203 17.36 2.07 7.76
C PRO A 203 17.07 3.17 6.74
N ASP A 204 17.54 4.39 7.02
CA ASP A 204 17.47 5.53 6.10
C ASP A 204 18.24 5.22 4.79
N ILE A 205 17.61 5.53 3.67
CA ILE A 205 18.16 5.28 2.32
C ILE A 205 18.22 6.59 1.49
N GLY A 206 18.08 7.74 2.12
CA GLY A 206 18.05 9.04 1.43
C GLY A 206 16.68 9.42 0.84
N LEU A 207 15.64 8.58 1.01
CA LEU A 207 14.29 8.89 0.55
C LEU A 207 13.66 10.00 1.40
N ARG A 208 13.34 11.14 0.78
CA ARG A 208 12.64 12.23 1.46
C ARG A 208 11.18 11.91 1.70
N THR A 209 10.63 12.34 2.85
CA THR A 209 9.23 12.09 3.20
C THR A 209 8.48 13.38 3.49
N ALA A 210 7.33 13.57 2.83
CA ALA A 210 6.31 14.54 3.20
C ALA A 210 5.24 13.83 4.06
N TYR A 211 5.15 14.22 5.32
CA TYR A 211 4.28 13.57 6.30
C TYR A 211 2.93 14.27 6.42
N VAL A 212 1.84 13.54 6.14
CA VAL A 212 0.45 14.06 6.15
C VAL A 212 -0.41 13.49 7.29
N GLY A 213 0.20 12.78 8.24
CA GLY A 213 -0.46 12.21 9.40
C GLY A 213 -0.50 13.12 10.62
N HIS A 214 -0.89 12.54 11.75
CA HIS A 214 -0.87 13.22 13.04
C HIS A 214 0.50 13.05 13.71
N GLY A 215 1.01 14.13 14.32
CA GLY A 215 2.28 14.12 15.04
C GLY A 215 3.42 14.81 14.31
N TRP A 216 4.65 14.61 14.82
CA TRP A 216 5.84 15.40 14.44
C TRP A 216 7.06 14.49 14.22
N PRO A 217 7.07 13.61 13.19
CA PRO A 217 8.25 12.80 12.91
C PRO A 217 9.41 13.69 12.48
N ARG A 218 10.52 13.62 13.21
CA ARG A 218 11.70 14.49 12.96
C ARG A 218 12.36 14.20 11.60
N ALA A 219 12.24 12.98 11.11
CA ALA A 219 12.81 12.56 9.83
C ALA A 219 12.02 13.06 8.61
N ALA A 220 10.80 13.60 8.79
CA ALA A 220 10.03 14.13 7.67
C ALA A 220 10.57 15.49 7.21
N ALA A 221 10.79 15.64 5.91
CA ALA A 221 11.23 16.88 5.28
C ALA A 221 10.13 17.96 5.23
N TRP A 222 8.86 17.52 5.25
CA TRP A 222 7.69 18.38 5.27
C TRP A 222 6.56 17.75 6.08
N ARG A 223 5.66 18.58 6.63
CA ARG A 223 4.50 18.16 7.44
C ARG A 223 3.31 19.07 7.24
N GLY A 224 2.13 18.47 7.14
CA GLY A 224 0.87 19.21 7.00
C GLY A 224 -0.28 18.31 6.59
N SER A 225 -1.39 18.88 6.16
CA SER A 225 -2.47 18.13 5.51
C SER A 225 -2.15 17.85 4.05
N ILE A 226 -2.72 16.78 3.49
CA ILE A 226 -2.55 16.45 2.06
C ILE A 226 -3.04 17.58 1.15
N GLY A 227 -4.09 18.32 1.56
CA GLY A 227 -4.56 19.49 0.84
C GLY A 227 -3.56 20.64 0.84
N LYS A 228 -2.87 20.88 1.97
CA LYS A 228 -1.80 21.88 2.06
C LYS A 228 -0.58 21.46 1.23
N LEU A 229 -0.26 20.15 1.23
CA LEU A 229 0.83 19.65 0.38
C LEU A 229 0.54 19.91 -1.10
N ALA A 230 -0.71 19.77 -1.55
CA ALA A 230 -1.07 20.06 -2.93
C ALA A 230 -0.75 21.50 -3.34
N ASP A 231 -0.90 22.47 -2.41
CA ASP A 231 -0.60 23.88 -2.65
C ASP A 231 0.92 24.15 -2.63
N GLU A 232 1.66 23.49 -1.74
CA GLU A 232 3.08 23.72 -1.47
C GLU A 232 4.03 22.74 -2.19
N LEU A 233 3.52 21.76 -2.96
CA LEU A 233 4.34 20.68 -3.52
C LEU A 233 5.50 21.18 -4.40
N GLY A 234 5.24 22.15 -5.26
CA GLY A 234 6.27 22.72 -6.13
C GLY A 234 7.38 23.42 -5.35
N GLU A 235 7.02 24.20 -4.34
CA GLU A 235 7.99 24.90 -3.47
C GLU A 235 8.79 23.91 -2.61
N LEU A 236 8.12 22.88 -2.08
CA LEU A 236 8.77 21.81 -1.33
C LEU A 236 9.83 21.13 -2.18
N VAL A 237 9.48 20.69 -3.39
CA VAL A 237 10.43 19.98 -4.25
C VAL A 237 11.58 20.89 -4.66
N ALA A 238 11.33 22.14 -5.02
CA ALA A 238 12.40 23.11 -5.35
C ALA A 238 13.40 23.29 -4.20
N ARG A 239 12.90 23.33 -2.96
CA ARG A 239 13.76 23.40 -1.76
C ARG A 239 14.60 22.12 -1.58
N LEU A 240 13.98 20.94 -1.72
CA LEU A 240 14.68 19.65 -1.60
C LEU A 240 15.76 19.48 -2.66
N ASP A 241 15.49 19.93 -3.88
CA ASP A 241 16.46 19.89 -4.98
C ASP A 241 17.67 20.80 -4.71
N ALA A 242 17.44 22.02 -4.20
CA ALA A 242 18.51 22.94 -3.81
C ALA A 242 19.38 22.37 -2.66
N GLU A 243 18.77 21.70 -1.66
CA GLU A 243 19.50 21.01 -0.59
C GLU A 243 20.39 19.88 -1.15
N ASN A 244 19.91 19.11 -2.13
CA ASN A 244 20.67 18.03 -2.75
C ASN A 244 21.85 18.53 -3.61
N GLU A 245 21.74 19.71 -4.23
CA GLU A 245 22.83 20.33 -5.00
C GLU A 245 23.92 20.91 -4.10
N GLY A 246 23.56 21.46 -2.95
CA GLY A 246 24.50 22.02 -1.98
C GLY A 246 25.34 20.99 -1.20
N CYS A 247 24.96 19.70 -1.27
CA CYS A 247 25.69 18.59 -0.63
C CYS A 247 26.63 17.84 -1.58
N ARG A 248 26.73 18.22 -2.85
CA ARG A 248 27.67 17.68 -3.83
C ARG A 248 28.87 18.57 -3.97
#